data_1899382ad93bc0a7e647aea9a7d33802
#
_entry.id   1899382ad93bc0a7e647aea9a7d33802
#
_cell.length_a   1.000
_cell.length_b   1.000
_cell.length_c   1.000
_cell.angle_alpha   90.00
_cell.angle_beta   90.00
_cell.angle_gamma   90.00
#
_symmetry.space_group_name_H-M   'P 1'
#
loop_
_entity.id
_entity.type
_entity.pdbx_description
1 polymer ?
#
loop_
_entity_poly.entity_id
_entity_poly.type
_entity_poly.pdbx_seq_one_letter_code
_entity_poly.pdbx_strand_id
1 'polypeptide(L)'
;MQKRVAILEIGGSHDECILSQLIGLKQAGAWIVFCGTKEMFEKNSHFQSYSDEFHEVVLPKSMMGDFFEMVRLNKWFAKHKIDSVIANTAQGGHIRNLCLTASSNVKFFGIIHTIKLLNGSFTQKLISKKIKNYFVLNDTLKNYTGKHIGIDIHSFYPLNYPSFSETVNKPEGEFWVSIIGGVEYRRKDLNGFVEMAKKTKEHIHFYFLGKSNKNSDEVKQFEKHINESNLGHRVHLFNDFMAEEDFDAYLKQTDGILPLVHPNTPSSEEYFSRQISGAINIAFSYKIPMMIHEQYQNWEDFSQGVIFYKMETFDKQIQQFEKNIPNLKQQLKSNPKLSFNFQNQRFAEVILK
;
A
#
# COMPACT_ATOMS: atom_id res chain seq x y z
N MET A 1 -26.18 14.37 -14.21
CA MET A 1 -26.54 13.18 -13.39
C MET A 1 -25.35 12.81 -12.54
N GLN A 2 -25.59 12.40 -11.30
CA GLN A 2 -24.53 11.90 -10.40
C GLN A 2 -23.97 10.57 -10.96
N LYS A 3 -22.66 10.46 -11.11
CA LYS A 3 -21.99 9.23 -11.55
C LYS A 3 -22.06 8.15 -10.48
N ARG A 4 -22.36 6.93 -10.91
CA ARG A 4 -22.44 5.75 -10.03
C ARG A 4 -21.22 4.87 -10.24
N VAL A 5 -20.43 4.71 -9.19
CA VAL A 5 -19.12 4.03 -9.25
C VAL A 5 -19.13 2.83 -8.31
N ALA A 6 -18.71 1.67 -8.82
CA ALA A 6 -18.44 0.50 -8.00
C ALA A 6 -16.93 0.36 -7.77
N ILE A 7 -16.52 0.23 -6.50
CA ILE A 7 -15.16 -0.21 -6.13
C ILE A 7 -15.23 -1.69 -5.79
N LEU A 8 -14.44 -2.51 -6.46
CA LEU A 8 -14.44 -3.96 -6.33
C LEU A 8 -13.12 -4.47 -5.74
N GLU A 9 -13.18 -5.13 -4.58
CA GLU A 9 -12.07 -5.89 -4.02
C GLU A 9 -12.54 -7.28 -3.57
N ILE A 10 -12.10 -8.29 -4.29
CA ILE A 10 -12.46 -9.69 -4.07
C ILE A 10 -11.25 -10.60 -3.89
N GLY A 11 -10.03 -10.04 -3.99
CA GLY A 11 -8.78 -10.76 -3.80
C GLY A 11 -8.31 -10.86 -2.35
N GLY A 12 -8.95 -10.14 -1.43
CA GLY A 12 -8.61 -10.14 0.00
C GLY A 12 -7.28 -9.46 0.35
N SER A 13 -6.71 -8.68 -0.58
CA SER A 13 -5.45 -7.96 -0.40
C SER A 13 -5.57 -6.51 -0.90
N HIS A 14 -4.61 -5.67 -0.50
CA HIS A 14 -4.53 -4.27 -0.93
C HIS A 14 -5.73 -3.39 -0.53
N ASP A 15 -6.38 -3.72 0.57
CA ASP A 15 -7.47 -2.92 1.15
C ASP A 15 -7.01 -1.53 1.59
N GLU A 16 -5.72 -1.35 1.90
CA GLU A 16 -5.10 -0.08 2.22
C GLU A 16 -5.27 1.01 1.13
N CYS A 17 -5.56 0.61 -0.10
CA CYS A 17 -5.81 1.54 -1.21
C CYS A 17 -7.26 2.01 -1.31
N ILE A 18 -8.21 1.31 -0.68
CA ILE A 18 -9.65 1.50 -0.90
C ILE A 18 -10.16 2.80 -0.28
N LEU A 19 -9.73 3.12 0.94
CA LEU A 19 -10.18 4.32 1.63
C LEU A 19 -9.88 5.59 0.82
N SER A 20 -8.71 5.67 0.20
CA SER A 20 -8.34 6.79 -0.67
C SER A 20 -9.25 6.92 -1.90
N GLN A 21 -9.66 5.79 -2.48
CA GLN A 21 -10.59 5.76 -3.60
C GLN A 21 -11.99 6.23 -3.18
N LEU A 22 -12.49 5.71 -2.05
CA LEU A 22 -13.80 6.07 -1.48
C LEU A 22 -13.88 7.57 -1.20
N ILE A 23 -12.90 8.11 -0.46
CA ILE A 23 -12.86 9.53 -0.08
C ILE A 23 -12.76 10.41 -1.34
N GLY A 24 -11.87 10.08 -2.27
CA GLY A 24 -11.67 10.86 -3.49
C GLY A 24 -12.93 10.94 -4.35
N LEU A 25 -13.63 9.83 -4.54
CA LEU A 25 -14.87 9.78 -5.30
C LEU A 25 -16.03 10.46 -4.58
N LYS A 26 -16.12 10.31 -3.24
CA LYS A 26 -17.15 10.97 -2.43
C LYS A 26 -17.00 12.48 -2.48
N GLN A 27 -15.77 13.00 -2.34
CA GLN A 27 -15.48 14.42 -2.46
C GLN A 27 -15.82 14.99 -3.86
N ALA A 28 -15.67 14.17 -4.90
CA ALA A 28 -16.03 14.52 -6.27
C ALA A 28 -17.55 14.35 -6.56
N GLY A 29 -18.37 14.02 -5.57
CA GLY A 29 -19.81 13.93 -5.67
C GLY A 29 -20.33 12.65 -6.34
N ALA A 30 -19.53 11.57 -6.47
CA ALA A 30 -20.00 10.30 -6.97
C ALA A 30 -20.93 9.60 -5.97
N TRP A 31 -21.86 8.78 -6.48
CA TRP A 31 -22.52 7.75 -5.70
C TRP A 31 -21.68 6.48 -5.76
N ILE A 32 -21.41 5.87 -4.61
CA ILE A 32 -20.40 4.83 -4.50
C ILE A 32 -21.00 3.56 -3.90
N VAL A 33 -20.80 2.42 -4.58
CA VAL A 33 -20.99 1.10 -3.98
C VAL A 33 -19.64 0.43 -3.78
N PHE A 34 -19.41 -0.10 -2.59
CA PHE A 34 -18.28 -0.98 -2.34
C PHE A 34 -18.71 -2.44 -2.51
N CYS A 35 -18.05 -3.15 -3.42
CA CYS A 35 -18.30 -4.56 -3.71
C CYS A 35 -17.12 -5.38 -3.16
N GLY A 36 -17.38 -6.30 -2.23
CA GLY A 36 -16.32 -7.09 -1.59
C GLY A 36 -16.85 -8.41 -1.02
N THR A 37 -15.95 -9.23 -0.49
CA THR A 37 -16.33 -10.42 0.26
C THR A 37 -16.79 -10.05 1.68
N LYS A 38 -17.45 -10.98 2.36
CA LYS A 38 -17.88 -10.79 3.74
C LYS A 38 -16.70 -10.42 4.66
N GLU A 39 -15.59 -11.14 4.54
CA GLU A 39 -14.39 -10.86 5.33
C GLU A 39 -13.85 -9.45 5.09
N MET A 40 -13.92 -8.95 3.86
CA MET A 40 -13.49 -7.60 3.52
C MET A 40 -14.34 -6.54 4.22
N PHE A 41 -15.66 -6.77 4.33
CA PHE A 41 -16.56 -5.86 5.05
C PHE A 41 -16.34 -5.90 6.56
N GLU A 42 -16.18 -7.10 7.13
CA GLU A 42 -15.94 -7.26 8.57
C GLU A 42 -14.63 -6.60 9.01
N LYS A 43 -13.57 -6.76 8.20
CA LYS A 43 -12.26 -6.16 8.46
C LYS A 43 -12.28 -4.63 8.32
N ASN A 44 -13.05 -4.08 7.40
CA ASN A 44 -12.99 -2.66 7.03
C ASN A 44 -14.35 -1.97 7.25
N SER A 45 -14.93 -2.12 8.43
CA SER A 45 -16.24 -1.55 8.76
C SER A 45 -16.33 -0.03 8.60
N HIS A 46 -15.20 0.66 8.75
CA HIS A 46 -15.09 2.11 8.56
C HIS A 46 -15.37 2.58 7.13
N PHE A 47 -15.30 1.71 6.10
CA PHE A 47 -15.68 2.04 4.74
C PHE A 47 -17.15 2.44 4.60
N GLN A 48 -18.01 2.05 5.57
CA GLN A 48 -19.43 2.40 5.59
C GLN A 48 -19.67 3.90 5.59
N SER A 49 -18.80 4.67 6.24
CA SER A 49 -18.92 6.13 6.31
C SER A 49 -18.66 6.83 4.97
N TYR A 50 -18.03 6.14 4.01
CA TYR A 50 -17.58 6.70 2.75
C TYR A 50 -18.25 6.09 1.51
N SER A 51 -19.06 5.03 1.66
CA SER A 51 -19.83 4.42 0.59
C SER A 51 -21.35 4.60 0.80
N ASP A 52 -22.10 4.64 -0.28
CA ASP A 52 -23.57 4.80 -0.24
C ASP A 52 -24.27 3.45 -0.15
N GLU A 53 -23.62 2.37 -0.61
CA GLU A 53 -24.13 1.01 -0.60
C GLU A 53 -22.98 -0.01 -0.49
N PHE A 54 -23.28 -1.18 0.09
CA PHE A 54 -22.44 -2.36 0.08
C PHE A 54 -23.07 -3.48 -0.73
N HIS A 55 -22.27 -4.16 -1.53
CA HIS A 55 -22.68 -5.34 -2.26
C HIS A 55 -21.74 -6.51 -1.98
N GLU A 56 -22.24 -7.52 -1.27
CA GLU A 56 -21.44 -8.72 -0.97
C GLU A 56 -21.29 -9.58 -2.24
N VAL A 57 -20.04 -9.96 -2.52
CA VAL A 57 -19.68 -10.87 -3.61
C VAL A 57 -19.29 -12.22 -2.99
N VAL A 58 -20.03 -13.24 -3.31
CA VAL A 58 -19.74 -14.60 -2.86
C VAL A 58 -18.88 -15.30 -3.92
N LEU A 59 -17.66 -15.71 -3.53
CA LEU A 59 -16.74 -16.39 -4.43
C LEU A 59 -16.92 -17.90 -4.34
N PRO A 60 -17.47 -18.57 -5.38
CA PRO A 60 -17.56 -20.01 -5.42
C PRO A 60 -16.20 -20.68 -5.55
N LYS A 61 -16.04 -21.89 -4.96
CA LYS A 61 -14.80 -22.66 -5.06
C LYS A 61 -14.53 -23.23 -6.46
N SER A 62 -15.55 -23.37 -7.31
CA SER A 62 -15.40 -23.92 -8.66
C SER A 62 -15.22 -22.85 -9.73
N MET A 63 -14.42 -23.13 -10.75
CA MET A 63 -14.21 -22.20 -11.87
C MET A 63 -15.50 -21.86 -12.62
N MET A 64 -16.43 -22.83 -12.79
CA MET A 64 -17.73 -22.58 -13.43
C MET A 64 -18.61 -21.71 -12.54
N GLY A 65 -18.65 -21.98 -11.23
CA GLY A 65 -19.37 -21.14 -10.27
C GLY A 65 -18.86 -19.71 -10.28
N ASP A 66 -17.55 -19.51 -10.29
CA ASP A 66 -16.92 -18.19 -10.40
C ASP A 66 -17.36 -17.46 -11.68
N PHE A 67 -17.35 -18.12 -12.83
CA PHE A 67 -17.80 -17.50 -14.07
C PHE A 67 -19.27 -17.03 -13.97
N PHE A 68 -20.16 -17.87 -13.46
CA PHE A 68 -21.58 -17.50 -13.29
C PHE A 68 -21.76 -16.36 -12.26
N GLU A 69 -20.96 -16.34 -11.20
CA GLU A 69 -21.00 -15.23 -10.24
C GLU A 69 -20.56 -13.91 -10.88
N MET A 70 -19.53 -13.91 -11.72
CA MET A 70 -19.11 -12.71 -12.46
C MET A 70 -20.16 -12.25 -13.48
N VAL A 71 -20.89 -13.17 -14.10
CA VAL A 71 -22.06 -12.84 -14.94
C VAL A 71 -23.17 -12.19 -14.08
N ARG A 72 -23.45 -12.75 -12.90
CA ARG A 72 -24.46 -12.21 -11.95
C ARG A 72 -24.08 -10.80 -11.51
N LEU A 73 -22.81 -10.59 -11.17
CA LEU A 73 -22.31 -9.28 -10.76
C LEU A 73 -22.42 -8.24 -11.89
N ASN A 74 -22.08 -8.61 -13.13
CA ASN A 74 -22.25 -7.72 -14.28
C ASN A 74 -23.73 -7.36 -14.55
N LYS A 75 -24.66 -8.32 -14.38
CA LYS A 75 -26.10 -8.05 -14.44
C LYS A 75 -26.54 -7.10 -13.34
N TRP A 76 -25.99 -7.27 -12.13
CA TRP A 76 -26.25 -6.38 -11.00
C TRP A 76 -25.75 -4.95 -11.30
N PHE A 77 -24.55 -4.77 -11.86
CA PHE A 77 -24.03 -3.46 -12.28
C PHE A 77 -24.98 -2.79 -13.30
N ALA A 78 -25.43 -3.55 -14.29
CA ALA A 78 -26.36 -3.02 -15.30
C ALA A 78 -27.70 -2.61 -14.68
N LYS A 79 -28.29 -3.45 -13.82
CA LYS A 79 -29.55 -3.17 -13.11
C LYS A 79 -29.47 -1.90 -12.24
N HIS A 80 -28.33 -1.70 -11.55
CA HIS A 80 -28.11 -0.57 -10.64
C HIS A 80 -27.52 0.66 -11.37
N LYS A 81 -27.44 0.61 -12.72
CA LYS A 81 -26.96 1.71 -13.57
C LYS A 81 -25.56 2.19 -13.14
N ILE A 82 -24.65 1.23 -12.87
CA ILE A 82 -23.26 1.56 -12.57
C ILE A 82 -22.57 2.08 -13.83
N ASP A 83 -22.01 3.28 -13.78
CA ASP A 83 -21.28 3.90 -14.89
C ASP A 83 -19.85 3.35 -15.00
N SER A 84 -19.20 3.17 -13.84
CA SER A 84 -17.79 2.79 -13.76
C SER A 84 -17.55 1.74 -12.68
N VAL A 85 -16.68 0.78 -12.98
CA VAL A 85 -16.18 -0.24 -12.03
C VAL A 85 -14.68 -0.09 -11.89
N ILE A 86 -14.18 -0.02 -10.66
CA ILE A 86 -12.76 0.02 -10.34
C ILE A 86 -12.39 -1.31 -9.68
N ALA A 87 -11.60 -2.13 -10.37
CA ALA A 87 -11.00 -3.31 -9.78
C ALA A 87 -9.76 -2.88 -8.98
N ASN A 88 -9.86 -2.87 -7.64
CA ASN A 88 -8.74 -2.46 -6.76
C ASN A 88 -7.53 -3.39 -6.90
N THR A 89 -7.76 -4.66 -7.25
CA THR A 89 -6.71 -5.62 -7.63
C THR A 89 -7.01 -6.16 -9.01
N ALA A 90 -6.57 -5.45 -10.07
CA ALA A 90 -6.94 -5.72 -11.46
C ALA A 90 -6.15 -6.89 -12.07
N GLN A 91 -6.23 -8.08 -11.45
CA GLN A 91 -5.53 -9.29 -11.86
C GLN A 91 -6.29 -10.57 -11.49
N GLY A 92 -5.84 -11.70 -12.02
CA GLY A 92 -6.39 -13.01 -11.64
C GLY A 92 -7.62 -13.46 -12.42
N GLY A 93 -8.09 -14.67 -12.08
CA GLY A 93 -9.16 -15.36 -12.79
C GLY A 93 -10.52 -14.69 -12.65
N HIS A 94 -10.87 -14.26 -11.45
CA HIS A 94 -12.14 -13.58 -11.15
C HIS A 94 -12.29 -12.30 -11.98
N ILE A 95 -11.28 -11.44 -11.97
CA ILE A 95 -11.30 -10.17 -12.72
C ILE A 95 -11.30 -10.44 -14.24
N ARG A 96 -10.58 -11.45 -14.72
CA ARG A 96 -10.65 -11.88 -16.12
C ARG A 96 -12.08 -12.28 -16.50
N ASN A 97 -12.73 -13.12 -15.70
CA ASN A 97 -14.08 -13.60 -15.98
C ASN A 97 -15.10 -12.44 -15.94
N LEU A 98 -14.95 -11.52 -14.98
CA LEU A 98 -15.74 -10.30 -14.92
C LEU A 98 -15.58 -9.45 -16.20
N CYS A 99 -14.34 -9.22 -16.65
CA CYS A 99 -14.06 -8.44 -17.87
C CYS A 99 -14.59 -9.11 -19.15
N LEU A 100 -14.52 -10.43 -19.25
CA LEU A 100 -15.01 -11.17 -20.41
C LEU A 100 -16.54 -11.11 -20.55
N THR A 101 -17.25 -10.96 -19.45
CA THR A 101 -18.74 -10.95 -19.41
C THR A 101 -19.31 -9.54 -19.25
N ALA A 102 -18.46 -8.52 -19.20
CA ALA A 102 -18.86 -7.15 -18.93
C ALA A 102 -19.60 -6.49 -20.11
N SER A 103 -20.67 -5.75 -19.79
CA SER A 103 -21.38 -4.90 -20.75
C SER A 103 -20.46 -3.82 -21.33
N SER A 104 -20.68 -3.45 -22.60
CA SER A 104 -19.97 -2.34 -23.24
C SER A 104 -20.24 -0.97 -22.57
N ASN A 105 -21.41 -0.81 -21.98
CA ASN A 105 -21.86 0.45 -21.39
C ASN A 105 -21.22 0.79 -20.03
N VAL A 106 -20.59 -0.18 -19.38
CA VAL A 106 -19.89 0.04 -18.09
C VAL A 106 -18.41 0.22 -18.36
N LYS A 107 -17.84 1.34 -17.91
CA LYS A 107 -16.39 1.58 -17.97
C LYS A 107 -15.68 0.79 -16.87
N PHE A 108 -14.53 0.21 -17.20
CA PHE A 108 -13.71 -0.52 -16.23
C PHE A 108 -12.36 0.12 -16.08
N PHE A 109 -11.96 0.30 -14.84
CA PHE A 109 -10.65 0.80 -14.40
C PHE A 109 -9.98 -0.27 -13.55
N GLY A 110 -8.65 -0.25 -13.46
CA GLY A 110 -7.94 -1.21 -12.64
C GLY A 110 -6.76 -0.60 -11.90
N ILE A 111 -6.48 -1.10 -10.69
CA ILE A 111 -5.23 -0.80 -9.99
C ILE A 111 -4.29 -1.99 -10.18
N ILE A 112 -3.06 -1.71 -10.59
CA ILE A 112 -1.97 -2.68 -10.76
C ILE A 112 -0.95 -2.46 -9.64
N HIS A 113 -0.79 -3.46 -8.79
CA HIS A 113 0.17 -3.44 -7.68
C HIS A 113 1.58 -3.90 -8.08
N THR A 114 1.72 -4.60 -9.19
CA THR A 114 3.01 -4.92 -9.82
C THR A 114 2.93 -4.73 -11.33
N ILE A 115 3.75 -3.83 -11.87
CA ILE A 115 3.73 -3.49 -13.30
C ILE A 115 4.18 -4.63 -14.21
N LYS A 116 4.87 -5.65 -13.65
CA LYS A 116 5.28 -6.86 -14.37
C LYS A 116 4.12 -7.56 -15.08
N LEU A 117 2.91 -7.50 -14.50
CA LEU A 117 1.73 -8.16 -15.05
C LEU A 117 1.31 -7.61 -16.42
N LEU A 118 1.53 -6.32 -16.67
CA LEU A 118 1.19 -5.69 -17.95
C LEU A 118 1.99 -6.28 -19.12
N ASN A 119 3.15 -6.87 -18.85
CA ASN A 119 4.13 -7.26 -19.87
C ASN A 119 4.08 -8.74 -20.30
N GLY A 120 3.22 -9.61 -19.74
CA GLY A 120 3.39 -11.02 -20.12
C GLY A 120 2.28 -12.00 -19.82
N SER A 121 1.36 -11.71 -18.94
CA SER A 121 0.31 -12.66 -18.57
C SER A 121 -0.81 -12.73 -19.62
N PHE A 122 -1.12 -13.94 -20.10
CA PHE A 122 -2.28 -14.15 -20.98
C PHE A 122 -3.59 -13.69 -20.31
N THR A 123 -3.75 -13.99 -19.02
CA THR A 123 -4.88 -13.51 -18.22
C THR A 123 -4.95 -11.99 -18.21
N GLN A 124 -3.84 -11.31 -18.02
CA GLN A 124 -3.80 -9.84 -18.02
C GLN A 124 -4.12 -9.26 -19.41
N LYS A 125 -3.68 -9.90 -20.49
CA LYS A 125 -4.06 -9.48 -21.85
C LYS A 125 -5.58 -9.54 -22.07
N LEU A 126 -6.27 -10.55 -21.52
CA LEU A 126 -7.73 -10.63 -21.58
C LEU A 126 -8.40 -9.54 -20.73
N ILE A 127 -7.92 -9.29 -19.52
CA ILE A 127 -8.39 -8.19 -18.67
C ILE A 127 -8.23 -6.85 -19.39
N SER A 128 -7.08 -6.62 -20.02
CA SER A 128 -6.75 -5.37 -20.73
C SER A 128 -7.52 -5.17 -22.04
N LYS A 129 -8.28 -6.18 -22.51
CA LYS A 129 -9.27 -5.94 -23.58
C LYS A 129 -10.43 -5.07 -23.10
N LYS A 130 -10.81 -5.18 -21.81
CA LYS A 130 -11.91 -4.41 -21.21
C LYS A 130 -11.39 -3.20 -20.42
N ILE A 131 -10.39 -3.40 -19.55
CA ILE A 131 -9.75 -2.31 -18.78
C ILE A 131 -8.74 -1.61 -19.69
N LYS A 132 -8.99 -0.34 -19.99
CA LYS A 132 -8.10 0.50 -20.79
C LYS A 132 -7.35 1.53 -19.96
N ASN A 133 -7.82 1.83 -18.77
CA ASN A 133 -7.21 2.77 -17.84
C ASN A 133 -6.78 2.03 -16.58
N TYR A 134 -5.49 2.07 -16.31
CA TYR A 134 -4.90 1.50 -15.10
C TYR A 134 -4.27 2.57 -14.22
N PHE A 135 -4.30 2.32 -12.93
CA PHE A 135 -3.56 3.09 -11.95
C PHE A 135 -2.42 2.28 -11.37
N VAL A 136 -1.32 2.94 -11.12
CA VAL A 136 -0.20 2.48 -10.29
C VAL A 136 -0.04 3.41 -9.10
N LEU A 137 0.67 2.98 -8.06
CA LEU A 137 0.60 3.59 -6.74
C LEU A 137 1.62 4.73 -6.51
N ASN A 138 2.38 5.12 -7.54
CA ASN A 138 3.26 6.28 -7.54
C ASN A 138 3.69 6.68 -8.96
N ASP A 139 4.36 7.82 -9.08
CA ASP A 139 4.79 8.37 -10.36
C ASP A 139 5.97 7.60 -10.95
N THR A 140 6.91 7.11 -10.15
CA THR A 140 8.05 6.33 -10.64
C THR A 140 7.57 5.03 -11.31
N LEU A 141 6.63 4.31 -10.70
CA LEU A 141 6.06 3.11 -11.33
C LEU A 141 5.34 3.44 -12.64
N LYS A 142 4.63 4.58 -12.71
CA LYS A 142 4.03 5.03 -13.97
C LYS A 142 5.09 5.21 -15.05
N ASN A 143 6.21 5.84 -14.73
CA ASN A 143 7.31 6.06 -15.68
C ASN A 143 7.97 4.73 -16.11
N TYR A 144 8.06 3.76 -15.21
CA TYR A 144 8.66 2.44 -15.48
C TYR A 144 7.77 1.49 -16.27
N THR A 145 6.44 1.73 -16.32
CA THR A 145 5.55 0.88 -17.13
C THR A 145 5.81 0.98 -18.63
N GLY A 146 6.40 2.09 -19.10
CA GLY A 146 6.54 2.36 -20.51
C GLY A 146 5.21 2.59 -21.23
N LYS A 147 5.24 2.56 -22.56
CA LYS A 147 4.03 2.73 -23.40
C LYS A 147 3.39 1.38 -23.70
N HIS A 148 2.11 1.25 -23.45
CA HIS A 148 1.29 0.11 -23.82
C HIS A 148 0.24 0.53 -24.86
N ILE A 149 0.16 -0.20 -25.98
CA ILE A 149 -0.78 0.15 -27.06
C ILE A 149 -2.23 -0.02 -26.57
N GLY A 150 -2.99 1.08 -26.61
CA GLY A 150 -4.40 1.10 -26.24
C GLY A 150 -4.69 0.93 -24.74
N ILE A 151 -3.70 1.23 -23.90
CA ILE A 151 -3.80 1.27 -22.44
C ILE A 151 -3.21 2.58 -21.94
N ASP A 152 -3.97 3.30 -21.13
CA ASP A 152 -3.54 4.51 -20.43
C ASP A 152 -3.15 4.17 -18.98
N ILE A 153 -1.96 4.61 -18.58
CA ILE A 153 -1.45 4.40 -17.23
C ILE A 153 -1.48 5.73 -16.47
N HIS A 154 -2.18 5.72 -15.37
CA HIS A 154 -2.27 6.82 -14.42
C HIS A 154 -1.56 6.45 -13.12
N SER A 155 -1.25 7.42 -12.30
CA SER A 155 -0.73 7.19 -10.95
C SER A 155 -1.55 7.96 -9.93
N PHE A 156 -1.68 7.40 -8.75
CA PHE A 156 -2.14 8.11 -7.56
C PHE A 156 -1.46 7.51 -6.34
N TYR A 157 -1.39 8.28 -5.28
CA TYR A 157 -0.85 7.81 -4.00
C TYR A 157 -2.04 7.58 -3.06
N PRO A 158 -2.27 6.37 -2.55
CA PRO A 158 -3.31 6.10 -1.57
C PRO A 158 -2.86 6.64 -0.21
N LEU A 159 -3.20 7.90 0.08
CA LEU A 159 -2.72 8.62 1.26
C LEU A 159 -3.74 8.68 2.40
N ASN A 160 -5.00 8.27 2.18
CA ASN A 160 -6.00 8.30 3.23
C ASN A 160 -5.97 6.98 4.00
N TYR A 161 -5.70 7.06 5.29
CA TYR A 161 -5.75 5.97 6.24
C TYR A 161 -6.72 6.31 7.37
N PRO A 162 -7.32 5.33 8.05
CA PRO A 162 -8.11 5.57 9.25
C PRO A 162 -7.26 6.31 10.30
N SER A 163 -7.89 7.18 11.08
CA SER A 163 -7.25 7.85 12.21
C SER A 163 -8.11 7.67 13.44
N PHE A 164 -7.48 7.31 14.53
CA PHE A 164 -8.12 6.93 15.78
C PHE A 164 -7.68 7.88 16.90
N SER A 165 -8.36 7.80 18.06
CA SER A 165 -8.07 8.62 19.24
C SER A 165 -6.99 8.00 20.14
N GLU A 166 -6.67 6.76 19.95
CA GLU A 166 -5.70 5.99 20.71
C GLU A 166 -4.31 6.60 20.60
N THR A 167 -3.59 6.55 21.69
CA THR A 167 -2.22 7.08 21.80
C THR A 167 -1.33 6.10 22.52
N VAL A 168 -0.05 6.06 22.12
CA VAL A 168 1.00 5.36 22.87
C VAL A 168 1.94 6.38 23.51
N ASN A 169 2.42 6.05 24.69
CA ASN A 169 3.39 6.90 25.38
C ASN A 169 4.79 6.64 24.82
N LYS A 170 5.40 7.69 24.28
CA LYS A 170 6.80 7.67 23.85
C LYS A 170 7.65 8.26 24.96
N PRO A 171 8.61 7.49 25.52
CA PRO A 171 9.53 8.02 26.51
C PRO A 171 10.34 9.22 26.00
N GLU A 172 10.60 10.16 26.87
CA GLU A 172 11.40 11.33 26.52
C GLU A 172 12.82 10.94 26.14
N GLY A 173 13.32 11.51 25.08
CA GLY A 173 14.67 11.24 24.56
C GLY A 173 14.77 10.02 23.64
N GLU A 174 13.75 9.20 23.50
CA GLU A 174 13.75 8.11 22.52
C GLU A 174 13.51 8.60 21.10
N PHE A 175 14.22 8.00 20.15
CA PHE A 175 14.03 8.19 18.71
C PHE A 175 13.45 6.90 18.09
N TRP A 176 12.22 6.97 17.58
CA TRP A 176 11.50 5.81 17.11
C TRP A 176 11.56 5.67 15.58
N VAL A 177 12.10 4.53 15.14
CA VAL A 177 12.15 4.14 13.72
C VAL A 177 11.23 2.95 13.49
N SER A 178 10.22 3.13 12.65
CA SER A 178 9.25 2.07 12.36
C SER A 178 9.60 1.31 11.08
N ILE A 179 9.50 -0.01 11.17
CA ILE A 179 9.61 -0.96 10.06
C ILE A 179 8.21 -1.54 9.80
N ILE A 180 7.58 -1.11 8.72
CA ILE A 180 6.19 -1.44 8.44
C ILE A 180 6.06 -2.83 7.83
N GLY A 181 5.05 -3.59 8.31
CA GLY A 181 4.71 -4.94 7.85
C GLY A 181 5.44 -6.06 8.59
N GLY A 182 5.04 -7.29 8.36
CA GLY A 182 5.50 -8.47 9.10
C GLY A 182 6.99 -8.76 9.01
N VAL A 183 7.46 -9.60 9.93
CA VAL A 183 8.83 -10.13 9.93
C VAL A 183 8.92 -11.24 8.87
N GLU A 184 9.48 -10.91 7.71
CA GLU A 184 9.61 -11.80 6.55
C GLU A 184 10.95 -11.60 5.86
N TYR A 185 11.84 -12.62 5.90
CA TYR A 185 13.15 -12.57 5.20
C TYR A 185 13.02 -12.39 3.69
N ARG A 186 11.91 -12.85 3.11
CA ARG A 186 11.67 -12.68 1.68
C ARG A 186 11.54 -11.20 1.27
N ARG A 187 11.00 -10.35 2.15
CA ARG A 187 10.68 -8.94 1.86
C ARG A 187 11.59 -7.95 2.53
N LYS A 188 12.32 -8.36 3.56
CA LYS A 188 13.17 -7.48 4.39
C LYS A 188 14.53 -8.11 4.62
N ASP A 189 15.58 -7.32 4.57
CA ASP A 189 16.92 -7.75 4.97
C ASP A 189 17.06 -7.70 6.50
N LEU A 190 16.49 -8.70 7.18
CA LEU A 190 16.51 -8.78 8.64
C LEU A 190 17.92 -8.98 9.21
N ASN A 191 18.79 -9.72 8.52
CA ASN A 191 20.17 -9.90 8.94
C ASN A 191 20.97 -8.60 8.83
N GLY A 192 20.87 -7.92 7.69
CA GLY A 192 21.50 -6.61 7.50
C GLY A 192 20.97 -5.58 8.49
N PHE A 193 19.69 -5.64 8.84
CA PHE A 193 19.11 -4.78 9.88
C PHE A 193 19.82 -4.97 11.23
N VAL A 194 20.04 -6.20 11.70
CA VAL A 194 20.73 -6.44 12.98
C VAL A 194 22.12 -5.84 12.96
N GLU A 195 22.87 -6.03 11.87
CA GLU A 195 24.24 -5.46 11.75
C GLU A 195 24.24 -3.93 11.70
N MET A 196 23.21 -3.31 11.13
CA MET A 196 23.03 -1.85 11.18
C MET A 196 22.65 -1.39 12.58
N ALA A 197 21.67 -2.03 13.22
CA ALA A 197 21.16 -1.64 14.53
C ALA A 197 22.24 -1.69 15.63
N LYS A 198 23.14 -2.68 15.60
CA LYS A 198 24.30 -2.76 16.51
C LYS A 198 25.17 -1.49 16.54
N LYS A 199 25.23 -0.77 15.43
CA LYS A 199 26.09 0.41 15.28
C LYS A 199 25.37 1.71 15.67
N THR A 200 24.06 1.65 15.97
CA THR A 200 23.28 2.84 16.31
C THR A 200 23.34 3.14 17.81
N LYS A 201 23.02 4.39 18.18
CA LYS A 201 22.99 4.83 19.58
C LYS A 201 21.82 4.16 20.33
N GLU A 202 21.96 4.02 21.66
CA GLU A 202 21.01 3.32 22.54
C GLU A 202 19.60 3.93 22.57
N HIS A 203 19.48 5.24 22.42
CA HIS A 203 18.18 5.91 22.41
C HIS A 203 17.36 5.70 21.12
N ILE A 204 17.92 5.02 20.12
CA ILE A 204 17.24 4.70 18.87
C ILE A 204 16.53 3.35 19.01
N HIS A 205 15.21 3.37 18.99
CA HIS A 205 14.34 2.21 19.11
C HIS A 205 13.72 1.86 17.76
N PHE A 206 13.62 0.56 17.48
CA PHE A 206 13.07 0.04 16.22
C PHE A 206 11.77 -0.73 16.49
N TYR A 207 10.70 -0.33 15.85
CA TYR A 207 9.37 -0.93 15.98
C TYR A 207 8.95 -1.63 14.70
N PHE A 208 8.81 -2.94 14.73
CA PHE A 208 8.27 -3.71 13.61
C PHE A 208 6.75 -3.68 13.67
N LEU A 209 6.14 -2.70 13.01
CA LEU A 209 4.69 -2.50 13.00
C LEU A 209 4.02 -3.43 11.99
N GLY A 210 3.71 -4.64 12.43
CA GLY A 210 3.07 -5.66 11.65
C GLY A 210 3.12 -7.01 12.37
N LYS A 211 2.47 -8.01 11.76
CA LYS A 211 2.38 -9.33 12.37
C LYS A 211 3.75 -10.01 12.48
N SER A 212 4.16 -10.31 13.69
CA SER A 212 5.31 -11.16 13.99
C SER A 212 4.79 -12.48 14.57
N ASN A 213 4.51 -13.46 13.70
CA ASN A 213 4.03 -14.77 14.14
C ASN A 213 5.13 -15.52 14.89
N LYS A 214 5.11 -15.47 16.22
CA LYS A 214 6.10 -16.15 17.09
C LYS A 214 6.21 -17.68 16.87
N ASN A 215 5.23 -18.28 16.24
CA ASN A 215 5.29 -19.71 15.93
C ASN A 215 6.05 -20.00 14.62
N SER A 216 6.32 -18.98 13.80
CA SER A 216 7.10 -19.14 12.58
C SER A 216 8.60 -19.26 12.90
N ASP A 217 9.29 -20.10 12.14
CA ASP A 217 10.75 -20.27 12.30
C ASP A 217 11.51 -18.98 11.95
N GLU A 218 11.01 -18.19 11.00
CA GLU A 218 11.60 -16.91 10.63
C GLU A 218 11.62 -15.92 11.81
N VAL A 219 10.50 -15.79 12.54
CA VAL A 219 10.41 -14.89 13.70
C VAL A 219 11.30 -15.38 14.83
N LYS A 220 11.29 -16.70 15.13
CA LYS A 220 12.16 -17.29 16.16
C LYS A 220 13.65 -17.07 15.85
N GLN A 221 14.03 -17.27 14.59
CA GLN A 221 15.41 -17.04 14.16
C GLN A 221 15.79 -15.55 14.30
N PHE A 222 14.90 -14.65 13.95
CA PHE A 222 15.15 -13.22 14.06
C PHE A 222 15.22 -12.76 15.52
N GLU A 223 14.30 -13.20 16.39
CA GLU A 223 14.33 -12.93 17.84
C GLU A 223 15.62 -13.44 18.47
N LYS A 224 16.06 -14.67 18.12
CA LYS A 224 17.34 -15.21 18.57
C LYS A 224 18.50 -14.30 18.16
N HIS A 225 18.56 -13.87 16.92
CA HIS A 225 19.62 -12.98 16.40
C HIS A 225 19.62 -11.61 17.09
N ILE A 226 18.45 -11.03 17.37
CA ILE A 226 18.29 -9.80 18.15
C ILE A 226 18.87 -9.99 19.56
N ASN A 227 18.53 -11.08 20.25
CA ASN A 227 18.96 -11.35 21.62
C ASN A 227 20.46 -11.62 21.71
N GLU A 228 21.02 -12.42 20.82
CA GLU A 228 22.45 -12.69 20.72
C GLU A 228 23.26 -11.41 20.42
N SER A 229 22.61 -10.41 19.82
CA SER A 229 23.20 -9.11 19.50
C SER A 229 22.94 -8.03 20.57
N ASN A 230 22.37 -8.39 21.72
CA ASN A 230 22.00 -7.47 22.82
C ASN A 230 21.07 -6.31 22.37
N LEU A 231 20.19 -6.55 21.41
CA LEU A 231 19.26 -5.55 20.86
C LEU A 231 17.83 -5.68 21.39
N GLY A 232 17.54 -6.68 22.23
CA GLY A 232 16.17 -6.99 22.68
C GLY A 232 15.48 -5.87 23.45
N HIS A 233 16.23 -4.95 24.06
CA HIS A 233 15.69 -3.81 24.80
C HIS A 233 15.24 -2.64 23.89
N ARG A 234 15.62 -2.62 22.63
CA ARG A 234 15.30 -1.53 21.68
C ARG A 234 14.81 -1.98 20.30
N VAL A 235 14.62 -3.29 20.11
CA VAL A 235 13.93 -3.84 18.93
C VAL A 235 12.63 -4.48 19.36
N HIS A 236 11.51 -3.90 18.96
CA HIS A 236 10.18 -4.24 19.43
C HIS A 236 9.40 -4.99 18.34
N LEU A 237 8.95 -6.21 18.66
CA LEU A 237 8.12 -7.04 17.80
C LEU A 237 6.74 -7.24 18.43
N PHE A 238 5.70 -7.23 17.62
CA PHE A 238 4.32 -7.46 18.05
C PHE A 238 3.86 -8.86 17.67
N ASN A 239 3.39 -9.63 18.65
CA ASN A 239 3.14 -11.06 18.51
C ASN A 239 1.99 -11.42 17.58
N ASP A 240 0.96 -10.58 17.57
CA ASP A 240 -0.28 -10.80 16.83
C ASP A 240 -0.48 -9.75 15.75
N PHE A 241 -1.57 -9.89 15.04
CA PHE A 241 -2.01 -8.84 14.13
C PHE A 241 -2.29 -7.59 14.98
N MET A 242 -1.59 -6.51 14.67
CA MET A 242 -1.79 -5.22 15.34
C MET A 242 -3.13 -4.64 14.93
N ALA A 243 -3.96 -4.24 15.88
CA ALA A 243 -5.20 -3.51 15.61
C ALA A 243 -4.90 -2.19 14.88
N GLU A 244 -5.83 -1.72 14.08
CA GLU A 244 -5.63 -0.48 13.29
C GLU A 244 -5.42 0.74 14.19
N GLU A 245 -6.08 0.78 15.35
CA GLU A 245 -5.95 1.82 16.36
C GLU A 245 -4.54 1.88 16.95
N ASP A 246 -3.99 0.72 17.31
CA ASP A 246 -2.61 0.63 17.83
C ASP A 246 -1.60 1.01 16.74
N PHE A 247 -1.81 0.53 15.52
CA PHE A 247 -0.95 0.84 14.38
C PHE A 247 -0.90 2.35 14.11
N ASP A 248 -2.04 3.04 14.09
CA ASP A 248 -2.14 4.49 13.95
C ASP A 248 -1.46 5.22 15.12
N ALA A 249 -1.69 4.75 16.36
CA ALA A 249 -1.09 5.33 17.57
C ALA A 249 0.45 5.29 17.53
N TYR A 250 1.04 4.15 17.14
CA TYR A 250 2.49 4.03 16.97
C TYR A 250 3.02 4.91 15.83
N LEU A 251 2.32 4.96 14.68
CA LEU A 251 2.73 5.80 13.57
C LEU A 251 2.75 7.29 13.93
N LYS A 252 1.79 7.77 14.72
CA LYS A 252 1.75 9.15 15.21
C LYS A 252 2.97 9.53 16.06
N GLN A 253 3.61 8.57 16.73
CA GLN A 253 4.80 8.75 17.54
C GLN A 253 6.11 8.46 16.79
N THR A 254 6.03 7.90 15.60
CA THR A 254 7.19 7.52 14.78
C THR A 254 7.95 8.75 14.27
N ASP A 255 9.26 8.77 14.43
CA ASP A 255 10.13 9.82 13.89
C ASP A 255 10.55 9.55 12.46
N GLY A 256 10.79 8.27 12.12
CA GLY A 256 11.21 7.85 10.79
C GLY A 256 10.76 6.45 10.42
N ILE A 257 10.61 6.20 9.11
CA ILE A 257 10.29 4.88 8.56
C ILE A 257 11.50 4.31 7.82
N LEU A 258 11.77 3.01 8.05
CA LEU A 258 12.84 2.24 7.42
C LEU A 258 12.24 1.01 6.70
N PRO A 259 12.09 1.02 5.36
CA PRO A 259 11.47 -0.09 4.63
C PRO A 259 12.25 -1.39 4.61
N LEU A 260 13.57 -1.39 4.87
CA LEU A 260 14.47 -2.55 4.87
C LEU A 260 14.54 -3.36 3.57
N VAL A 261 14.34 -2.72 2.44
CA VAL A 261 14.54 -3.35 1.13
C VAL A 261 15.96 -3.05 0.67
N HIS A 262 16.80 -4.07 0.67
CA HIS A 262 18.20 -4.01 0.26
C HIS A 262 18.47 -4.90 -0.97
N PRO A 263 19.56 -4.71 -1.71
CA PRO A 263 19.87 -5.53 -2.88
C PRO A 263 19.88 -7.05 -2.61
N ASN A 264 20.27 -7.45 -1.40
CA ASN A 264 20.32 -8.86 -0.99
C ASN A 264 18.95 -9.43 -0.55
N THR A 265 17.92 -8.60 -0.46
CA THR A 265 16.57 -9.09 -0.15
C THR A 265 16.05 -9.91 -1.34
N PRO A 266 15.50 -11.13 -1.14
CA PRO A 266 15.06 -12.00 -2.24
C PRO A 266 14.07 -11.35 -3.22
N SER A 267 13.20 -10.47 -2.75
CA SER A 267 12.24 -9.73 -3.60
C SER A 267 12.71 -8.33 -3.98
N SER A 268 13.99 -8.00 -3.82
CA SER A 268 14.52 -6.65 -4.04
C SER A 268 14.28 -6.13 -5.46
N GLU A 269 14.50 -6.95 -6.48
CA GLU A 269 14.29 -6.56 -7.89
C GLU A 269 12.85 -6.09 -8.15
N GLU A 270 11.88 -6.75 -7.50
CA GLU A 270 10.48 -6.37 -7.62
C GLU A 270 10.23 -4.99 -7.01
N TYR A 271 10.78 -4.74 -5.83
CA TYR A 271 10.61 -3.45 -5.12
C TYR A 271 11.41 -2.31 -5.75
N PHE A 272 12.55 -2.58 -6.38
CA PHE A 272 13.35 -1.53 -7.03
C PHE A 272 12.84 -1.12 -8.42
N SER A 273 11.94 -1.90 -9.04
CA SER A 273 11.57 -1.63 -10.42
C SER A 273 10.10 -1.90 -10.79
N ARG A 274 9.33 -2.64 -9.97
CA ARG A 274 8.04 -3.19 -10.42
C ARG A 274 6.86 -2.97 -9.48
N GLN A 275 7.13 -2.70 -8.21
CA GLN A 275 6.09 -2.46 -7.19
C GLN A 275 6.60 -1.51 -6.11
N ILE A 276 5.69 -0.94 -5.35
CA ILE A 276 6.01 -0.10 -4.19
C ILE A 276 5.83 -0.90 -2.89
N SER A 277 6.65 -0.62 -1.89
CA SER A 277 6.37 -1.07 -0.53
C SER A 277 5.25 -0.22 0.07
N GLY A 278 4.26 -0.84 0.71
CA GLY A 278 3.19 -0.13 1.43
C GLY A 278 3.72 0.86 2.48
N ALA A 279 4.88 0.58 3.06
CA ALA A 279 5.56 1.48 3.99
C ALA A 279 5.77 2.90 3.43
N ILE A 280 5.99 3.03 2.11
CA ILE A 280 6.24 4.31 1.44
C ILE A 280 4.97 5.16 1.40
N ASN A 281 3.83 4.58 1.03
CA ASN A 281 2.55 5.30 1.02
C ASN A 281 2.12 5.70 2.43
N ILE A 282 2.37 4.86 3.43
CA ILE A 282 2.14 5.17 4.85
C ILE A 282 3.02 6.35 5.28
N ALA A 283 4.31 6.33 4.97
CA ALA A 283 5.23 7.43 5.27
C ALA A 283 4.77 8.75 4.65
N PHE A 284 4.34 8.73 3.40
CA PHE A 284 3.81 9.91 2.72
C PHE A 284 2.49 10.40 3.32
N SER A 285 1.61 9.49 3.72
CA SER A 285 0.34 9.84 4.37
C SER A 285 0.57 10.57 5.70
N TYR A 286 1.33 9.97 6.58
CA TYR A 286 1.62 10.50 7.91
C TYR A 286 2.68 11.61 7.93
N LYS A 287 3.26 11.95 6.76
CA LYS A 287 4.38 12.92 6.64
C LYS A 287 5.57 12.53 7.52
N ILE A 288 5.84 11.22 7.61
CA ILE A 288 6.97 10.68 8.35
C ILE A 288 8.17 10.56 7.38
N PRO A 289 9.32 11.18 7.69
CA PRO A 289 10.53 11.03 6.90
C PRO A 289 10.99 9.58 6.79
N MET A 290 11.70 9.26 5.73
CA MET A 290 12.19 7.91 5.50
C MET A 290 13.70 7.85 5.39
N MET A 291 14.27 6.75 5.88
CA MET A 291 15.60 6.29 5.48
C MET A 291 15.45 5.19 4.43
N ILE A 292 16.01 5.38 3.26
CA ILE A 292 15.84 4.47 2.12
C ILE A 292 17.22 4.09 1.57
N HIS A 293 17.40 2.81 1.21
CA HIS A 293 18.64 2.35 0.61
C HIS A 293 18.97 3.14 -0.68
N GLU A 294 20.23 3.48 -0.91
CA GLU A 294 20.68 4.31 -2.05
C GLU A 294 20.26 3.78 -3.43
N GLN A 295 19.93 2.49 -3.54
CA GLN A 295 19.40 1.90 -4.77
C GLN A 295 18.15 2.59 -5.30
N TYR A 296 17.41 3.28 -4.43
CA TYR A 296 16.22 4.06 -4.78
C TYR A 296 16.50 5.51 -5.19
N GLN A 297 17.76 5.94 -5.24
CA GLN A 297 18.12 7.35 -5.49
C GLN A 297 17.58 7.93 -6.81
N ASN A 298 17.30 7.07 -7.79
CA ASN A 298 16.75 7.46 -9.09
C ASN A 298 15.21 7.54 -9.12
N TRP A 299 14.53 7.24 -7.99
CA TRP A 299 13.10 7.36 -7.93
C TRP A 299 12.70 8.82 -7.65
N GLU A 300 11.95 9.44 -8.57
CA GLU A 300 11.51 10.83 -8.42
C GLU A 300 10.64 11.08 -7.18
N ASP A 301 9.95 10.03 -6.70
CA ASP A 301 9.12 10.07 -5.49
C ASP A 301 9.95 10.36 -4.23
N PHE A 302 11.24 10.11 -4.25
CA PHE A 302 12.15 10.28 -3.11
C PHE A 302 13.03 11.53 -3.20
N SER A 303 12.59 12.53 -3.96
CA SER A 303 13.28 13.82 -4.05
C SER A 303 13.19 14.67 -2.79
N GLN A 304 12.24 14.35 -1.88
CA GLN A 304 11.98 15.11 -0.65
C GLN A 304 11.61 14.17 0.51
N GLY A 305 11.94 14.59 1.74
CA GLY A 305 11.56 13.87 2.95
C GLY A 305 12.30 12.56 3.19
N VAL A 306 13.44 12.35 2.52
CA VAL A 306 14.24 11.12 2.61
C VAL A 306 15.71 11.41 2.87
N ILE A 307 16.38 10.46 3.52
CA ILE A 307 17.83 10.32 3.49
C ILE A 307 18.17 8.94 2.93
N PHE A 308 19.02 8.94 1.91
CA PHE A 308 19.57 7.70 1.35
C PHE A 308 20.71 7.18 2.21
N TYR A 309 20.75 5.85 2.40
CA TYR A 309 21.82 5.23 3.17
C TYR A 309 22.49 4.06 2.43
N LYS A 310 23.73 3.79 2.86
CA LYS A 310 24.48 2.56 2.60
C LYS A 310 24.57 1.77 3.89
N MET A 311 24.57 0.44 3.77
CA MET A 311 24.68 -0.46 4.92
C MET A 311 25.91 -0.18 5.79
N GLU A 312 27.05 0.11 5.13
CA GLU A 312 28.35 0.30 5.78
C GLU A 312 28.41 1.58 6.63
N THR A 313 27.65 2.60 6.25
CA THR A 313 27.68 3.94 6.86
C THR A 313 26.36 4.33 7.53
N PHE A 314 25.48 3.36 7.78
CA PHE A 314 24.16 3.57 8.32
C PHE A 314 24.17 4.33 9.65
N ASP A 315 25.16 4.04 10.53
CA ASP A 315 25.36 4.70 11.80
C ASP A 315 25.51 6.22 11.70
N LYS A 316 26.24 6.70 10.68
CA LYS A 316 26.41 8.14 10.43
C LYS A 316 25.16 8.75 9.81
N GLN A 317 24.51 8.01 8.91
CA GLN A 317 23.35 8.50 8.18
C GLN A 317 22.10 8.58 9.08
N ILE A 318 21.93 7.67 10.05
CA ILE A 318 20.81 7.76 10.99
C ILE A 318 20.99 8.94 11.97
N GLN A 319 22.22 9.28 12.35
CA GLN A 319 22.49 10.48 13.16
C GLN A 319 22.23 11.77 12.36
N GLN A 320 22.55 11.78 11.05
CA GLN A 320 22.20 12.88 10.17
C GLN A 320 20.66 12.97 9.98
N PHE A 321 20.01 11.85 9.85
CA PHE A 321 18.56 11.75 9.73
C PHE A 321 17.86 12.33 10.94
N GLU A 322 18.23 11.90 12.14
CA GLU A 322 17.72 12.41 13.41
C GLU A 322 17.81 13.94 13.50
N LYS A 323 18.98 14.52 13.18
CA LYS A 323 19.19 15.97 13.19
C LYS A 323 18.33 16.73 12.16
N ASN A 324 17.96 16.08 11.05
CA ASN A 324 17.24 16.70 9.94
C ASN A 324 15.73 16.46 9.96
N ILE A 325 15.19 15.71 10.93
CA ILE A 325 13.76 15.38 11.01
C ILE A 325 12.83 16.59 10.81
N PRO A 326 13.05 17.75 11.48
CA PRO A 326 12.17 18.89 11.29
C PRO A 326 12.13 19.39 9.84
N ASN A 327 13.28 19.48 9.19
CA ASN A 327 13.37 19.89 7.79
C ASN A 327 12.74 18.86 6.83
N LEU A 328 13.01 17.58 7.04
CA LEU A 328 12.45 16.49 6.23
C LEU A 328 10.90 16.44 6.37
N LYS A 329 10.38 16.59 7.57
CA LYS A 329 8.93 16.70 7.81
C LYS A 329 8.34 17.92 7.09
N GLN A 330 9.02 19.06 7.12
CA GLN A 330 8.58 20.26 6.40
C GLN A 330 8.57 20.04 4.87
N GLN A 331 9.57 19.38 4.31
CA GLN A 331 9.60 19.02 2.89
C GLN A 331 8.39 18.16 2.49
N LEU A 332 8.05 17.13 3.29
CA LEU A 332 6.88 16.29 3.02
C LEU A 332 5.56 17.08 3.15
N LYS A 333 5.44 17.95 4.15
CA LYS A 333 4.25 18.78 4.35
C LYS A 333 4.03 19.80 3.23
N SER A 334 5.12 20.37 2.71
CA SER A 334 5.07 21.39 1.63
C SER A 334 4.99 20.78 0.22
N ASN A 335 5.15 19.46 0.07
CA ASN A 335 5.06 18.81 -1.24
C ASN A 335 3.59 18.72 -1.71
N PRO A 336 3.20 19.46 -2.75
CA PRO A 336 1.81 19.47 -3.21
C PRO A 336 1.34 18.10 -3.73
N LYS A 337 2.26 17.29 -4.27
CA LYS A 337 1.94 15.90 -4.72
C LYS A 337 1.48 15.02 -3.57
N LEU A 338 1.91 15.29 -2.33
CA LEU A 338 1.53 14.52 -1.15
C LEU A 338 0.31 15.10 -0.42
N SER A 339 -0.39 16.08 -1.00
CA SER A 339 -1.68 16.58 -0.50
C SER A 339 -2.77 15.53 -0.74
N PHE A 340 -3.59 15.26 0.28
CA PHE A 340 -4.76 14.40 0.16
C PHE A 340 -5.70 14.89 -0.95
N ASN A 341 -6.02 16.18 -0.94
CA ASN A 341 -6.93 16.77 -1.93
C ASN A 341 -6.38 16.62 -3.35
N PHE A 342 -5.09 16.84 -3.57
CA PHE A 342 -4.47 16.66 -4.88
C PHE A 342 -4.60 15.22 -5.38
N GLN A 343 -4.29 14.24 -4.54
CA GLN A 343 -4.36 12.84 -4.95
C GLN A 343 -5.81 12.36 -5.14
N ASN A 344 -6.72 12.78 -4.27
CA ASN A 344 -8.15 12.48 -4.37
C ASN A 344 -8.74 13.04 -5.67
N GLN A 345 -8.44 14.32 -5.98
CA GLN A 345 -8.87 14.96 -7.22
C GLN A 345 -8.26 14.26 -8.46
N ARG A 346 -6.95 14.02 -8.45
CA ARG A 346 -6.22 13.33 -9.53
C ARG A 346 -6.84 11.95 -9.86
N PHE A 347 -7.22 11.19 -8.84
CA PHE A 347 -7.86 9.90 -9.01
C PHE A 347 -9.29 10.05 -9.57
N ALA A 348 -10.10 10.88 -8.93
CA ALA A 348 -11.50 11.05 -9.29
C ALA A 348 -11.70 11.63 -10.70
N GLU A 349 -10.85 12.57 -11.15
CA GLU A 349 -10.92 13.15 -12.49
C GLU A 349 -10.79 12.12 -13.61
N VAL A 350 -9.99 11.07 -13.42
CA VAL A 350 -9.84 10.01 -14.43
C VAL A 350 -11.08 9.10 -14.45
N ILE A 351 -11.65 8.79 -13.29
CA ILE A 351 -12.80 7.88 -13.16
C ILE A 351 -14.11 8.52 -13.64
N LEU A 352 -14.30 9.81 -13.39
CA LEU A 352 -15.58 10.50 -13.61
C LEU A 352 -15.69 11.16 -14.98
N LYS A 353 -14.61 11.17 -15.76
CA LYS A 353 -14.64 11.56 -17.19
C LYS A 353 -15.41 10.50 -18.00
#